data_72ab3cb0a82544476d75ab3d9be56a49
#
_entry.id   72ab3cb0a82544476d75ab3d9be56a49
#
_cell.length_a   1.000
_cell.length_b   1.000
_cell.length_c   1.000
_cell.angle_alpha   90.00
_cell.angle_beta   90.00
_cell.angle_gamma   90.00
#
_symmetry.space_group_name_H-M   'P 1'
#
loop_
_entity.id
_entity.type
_entity.pdbx_description
1 polymer ?
#
loop_
_entity_poly.entity_id
_entity_poly.type
_entity_poly.pdbx_seq_one_letter_code
_entity_poly.pdbx_strand_id
1 'polypeptide(L)'
;MENRNSNILEAILARVAFDLTKNKIHHSFKDHIALELLREDSTMAYRILAMKLESWEMYQLLSRIENIIKSQPNIEPLSIEEFLRIYKHNIQRKHPSARHISTSHILCDIVADTTTATSQVLAQYGISAHTIASLIREMNNTSEGMQS
;
A
#
# COMPACT_ATOMS: atom_id res chain seq x y z
N MET A 1 8.07 -20.42 -7.06
CA MET A 1 8.34 -19.06 -7.26
C MET A 1 7.13 -18.23 -7.32
N GLU A 2 6.12 -18.83 -7.38
CA GLU A 2 4.86 -18.25 -7.55
C GLU A 2 4.52 -17.18 -6.55
N ASN A 3 5.06 -17.21 -5.35
CA ASN A 3 4.62 -16.34 -4.28
C ASN A 3 5.60 -15.24 -3.93
N ARG A 4 6.41 -14.84 -4.89
CA ARG A 4 7.40 -13.81 -4.63
C ARG A 4 6.76 -12.52 -4.08
N ASN A 5 5.68 -12.04 -4.72
CA ASN A 5 4.99 -10.83 -4.27
C ASN A 5 4.31 -11.04 -2.93
N SER A 6 3.74 -12.22 -2.71
CA SER A 6 3.11 -12.53 -1.42
C SER A 6 4.15 -12.58 -0.31
N ASN A 7 5.33 -13.15 -0.59
CA ASN A 7 6.39 -13.19 0.40
C ASN A 7 6.89 -11.79 0.76
N ILE A 8 7.00 -10.93 -0.24
CA ILE A 8 7.40 -9.55 -0.01
C ILE A 8 6.36 -8.85 0.87
N LEU A 9 5.09 -9.03 0.56
CA LEU A 9 4.02 -8.42 1.34
C LEU A 9 4.04 -8.89 2.78
N GLU A 10 4.16 -10.19 3.01
CA GLU A 10 4.20 -10.71 4.37
C GLU A 10 5.38 -10.17 5.15
N ALA A 11 6.55 -10.07 4.50
CA ALA A 11 7.73 -9.51 5.14
C ALA A 11 7.52 -8.04 5.51
N ILE A 12 6.89 -7.28 4.63
CA ILE A 12 6.62 -5.87 4.88
C ILE A 12 5.65 -5.71 6.04
N LEU A 13 4.56 -6.48 6.04
CA LEU A 13 3.58 -6.39 7.11
C LEU A 13 4.17 -6.79 8.46
N ALA A 14 5.03 -7.82 8.48
CA ALA A 14 5.70 -8.23 9.70
C ALA A 14 6.63 -7.12 10.21
N ARG A 15 7.33 -6.47 9.30
CA ARG A 15 8.23 -5.37 9.67
C ARG A 15 7.45 -4.18 10.23
N VAL A 16 6.31 -3.85 9.61
CA VAL A 16 5.44 -2.78 10.11
C VAL A 16 4.98 -3.12 11.53
N ALA A 17 4.48 -4.33 11.74
CA ALA A 17 4.02 -4.75 13.06
C ALA A 17 5.13 -4.63 14.11
N PHE A 18 6.31 -5.08 13.75
CA PHE A 18 7.46 -5.03 14.67
C PHE A 18 7.82 -3.58 15.01
N ASP A 19 7.93 -2.74 13.98
CA ASP A 19 8.35 -1.35 14.18
C ASP A 19 7.34 -0.55 14.98
N LEU A 20 6.05 -0.72 14.68
CA LEU A 20 5.02 0.02 15.38
C LEU A 20 4.91 -0.43 16.84
N THR A 21 5.05 -1.73 17.08
CA THR A 21 5.02 -2.24 18.44
C THR A 21 6.23 -1.76 19.23
N LYS A 22 7.41 -1.85 18.63
CA LYS A 22 8.65 -1.44 19.27
C LYS A 22 8.63 0.04 19.64
N ASN A 23 8.11 0.88 18.77
CA ASN A 23 8.11 2.32 18.96
C ASN A 23 6.81 2.82 19.60
N LYS A 24 5.94 1.90 20.00
CA LYS A 24 4.68 2.23 20.68
C LYS A 24 3.81 3.18 19.88
N ILE A 25 3.78 2.98 18.57
CA ILE A 25 2.96 3.76 17.67
C ILE A 25 1.62 3.05 17.48
N HIS A 26 0.53 3.77 17.77
CA HIS A 26 -0.80 3.18 17.76
C HIS A 26 -1.75 4.06 16.94
N HIS A 27 -1.31 4.44 15.74
CA HIS A 27 -2.12 5.29 14.88
C HIS A 27 -1.69 5.13 13.43
N SER A 28 -2.59 5.50 12.53
CA SER A 28 -2.31 5.59 11.08
C SER A 28 -1.71 4.30 10.51
N PHE A 29 -2.26 3.15 10.92
CA PHE A 29 -1.70 1.86 10.52
C PHE A 29 -1.64 1.70 9.01
N LYS A 30 -2.72 2.05 8.29
CA LYS A 30 -2.73 1.94 6.83
C LYS A 30 -1.65 2.80 6.19
N ASP A 31 -1.46 4.00 6.72
CA ASP A 31 -0.44 4.90 6.19
C ASP A 31 0.96 4.39 6.44
N HIS A 32 1.20 3.77 7.60
CA HIS A 32 2.51 3.17 7.87
C HIS A 32 2.77 2.01 6.93
N ILE A 33 1.73 1.23 6.62
CA ILE A 33 1.86 0.15 5.64
C ILE A 33 2.21 0.74 4.28
N ALA A 34 1.49 1.79 3.85
CA ALA A 34 1.75 2.42 2.57
C ALA A 34 3.17 2.94 2.46
N LEU A 35 3.67 3.57 3.52
CA LEU A 35 5.04 4.08 3.52
C LEU A 35 6.06 2.97 3.30
N GLU A 36 5.87 1.83 3.98
CA GLU A 36 6.79 0.72 3.81
C GLU A 36 6.71 0.12 2.42
N LEU A 37 5.49 0.00 1.87
CA LEU A 37 5.33 -0.49 0.51
C LEU A 37 6.05 0.40 -0.49
N LEU A 38 5.94 1.70 -0.33
CA LEU A 38 6.45 2.66 -1.30
C LEU A 38 7.92 2.98 -1.11
N ARG A 39 8.52 2.54 -0.01
CA ARG A 39 9.96 2.65 0.19
C ARG A 39 10.73 1.51 -0.48
N GLU A 40 10.02 0.43 -0.83
CA GLU A 40 10.62 -0.75 -1.46
C GLU A 40 10.38 -0.68 -2.95
N ASP A 41 11.40 -0.38 -3.74
CA ASP A 41 11.22 -0.25 -5.19
C ASP A 41 10.94 -1.58 -5.89
N SER A 42 11.08 -2.68 -5.18
CA SER A 42 10.77 -4.00 -5.75
C SER A 42 9.30 -4.38 -5.64
N THR A 43 8.49 -3.58 -4.94
CA THR A 43 7.06 -3.92 -4.79
C THR A 43 6.27 -3.55 -6.04
N MET A 44 5.17 -4.26 -6.25
CA MET A 44 4.24 -3.90 -7.33
C MET A 44 3.63 -2.53 -7.05
N ALA A 45 3.37 -2.20 -5.78
CA ALA A 45 2.83 -0.90 -5.41
C ALA A 45 3.75 0.23 -5.91
N TYR A 46 5.04 0.11 -5.66
CA TYR A 46 6.00 1.11 -6.13
C TYR A 46 6.00 1.19 -7.65
N ARG A 47 6.06 0.04 -8.32
CA ARG A 47 6.13 -0.01 -9.77
C ARG A 47 4.93 0.64 -10.44
N ILE A 48 3.75 0.43 -9.87
CA ILE A 48 2.54 1.02 -10.42
C ILE A 48 2.59 2.53 -10.34
N LEU A 49 2.98 3.09 -9.21
CA LEU A 49 3.09 4.53 -9.09
C LEU A 49 4.22 5.08 -9.96
N ALA A 50 5.28 4.31 -10.14
CA ALA A 50 6.40 4.73 -10.99
C ALA A 50 6.00 4.86 -12.45
N MET A 51 4.87 4.29 -12.85
CA MET A 51 4.32 4.49 -14.19
C MET A 51 3.79 5.92 -14.38
N LYS A 52 3.51 6.62 -13.29
CA LYS A 52 2.94 7.96 -13.33
C LYS A 52 3.81 9.03 -12.69
N LEU A 53 4.66 8.63 -11.75
CA LEU A 53 5.46 9.58 -10.96
C LEU A 53 6.95 9.32 -11.16
N GLU A 54 7.72 10.40 -11.14
CA GLU A 54 9.17 10.30 -11.19
C GLU A 54 9.73 10.05 -9.81
N SER A 55 11.00 9.65 -9.74
CA SER A 55 11.64 9.32 -8.47
C SER A 55 11.54 10.45 -7.45
N TRP A 56 11.75 11.69 -7.90
CA TRP A 56 11.70 12.82 -6.98
C TRP A 56 10.29 13.06 -6.47
N GLU A 57 9.28 12.75 -7.31
CA GLU A 57 7.89 12.85 -6.88
C GLU A 57 7.54 11.79 -5.84
N MET A 58 8.07 10.58 -6.02
CA MET A 58 7.88 9.52 -5.02
C MET A 58 8.46 9.93 -3.68
N TYR A 59 9.64 10.54 -3.72
CA TYR A 59 10.30 11.00 -2.50
C TYR A 59 9.47 12.08 -1.80
N GLN A 60 8.97 13.02 -2.58
CA GLN A 60 8.14 14.11 -2.07
C GLN A 60 6.83 13.58 -1.48
N LEU A 61 6.23 12.61 -2.18
CA LEU A 61 5.01 11.95 -1.75
C LEU A 61 5.17 11.33 -0.36
N LEU A 62 6.24 10.57 -0.17
CA LEU A 62 6.49 9.92 1.13
C LEU A 62 6.66 10.94 2.24
N SER A 63 7.39 12.02 1.95
CA SER A 63 7.61 13.07 2.93
C SER A 63 6.30 13.74 3.34
N ARG A 64 5.41 13.98 2.37
CA ARG A 64 4.12 14.60 2.66
C ARG A 64 3.23 13.69 3.50
N ILE A 65 3.24 12.39 3.20
CA ILE A 65 2.46 11.44 3.99
C ILE A 65 2.95 11.44 5.43
N GLU A 66 4.26 11.38 5.63
CA GLU A 66 4.85 11.39 6.96
C GLU A 66 4.47 12.64 7.76
N ASN A 67 4.46 13.78 7.07
CA ASN A 67 4.12 15.04 7.74
C ASN A 67 2.67 15.06 8.21
N ILE A 68 1.75 14.53 7.40
CA ILE A 68 0.35 14.48 7.79
C ILE A 68 0.15 13.53 8.97
N ILE A 69 0.80 12.37 8.93
CA ILE A 69 0.71 11.41 10.02
C ILE A 69 1.15 12.05 11.33
N LYS A 70 2.24 12.81 11.30
CA LYS A 70 2.76 13.46 12.51
C LYS A 70 1.83 14.53 13.04
N SER A 71 1.16 15.28 12.16
CA SER A 71 0.33 16.39 12.58
C SER A 71 -1.13 15.99 12.84
N GLN A 72 -1.61 14.93 12.21
CA GLN A 72 -3.01 14.51 12.31
C GLN A 72 -3.09 13.00 12.37
N PRO A 73 -2.64 12.38 13.46
CA PRO A 73 -2.64 10.92 13.54
C PRO A 73 -4.07 10.36 13.66
N ASN A 74 -4.33 9.28 12.93
CA ASN A 74 -5.58 8.52 13.01
C ASN A 74 -5.40 7.45 14.07
N ILE A 75 -5.96 7.67 15.25
CA ILE A 75 -5.81 6.73 16.37
C ILE A 75 -6.59 5.45 16.06
N GLU A 76 -5.94 4.31 16.27
CA GLU A 76 -6.52 3.01 15.98
C GLU A 76 -7.09 2.36 17.23
N PRO A 77 -8.25 1.75 17.13
CA PRO A 77 -8.84 1.07 18.29
C PRO A 77 -8.26 -0.31 18.56
N LEU A 78 -7.62 -0.93 17.57
CA LEU A 78 -7.07 -2.28 17.67
C LEU A 78 -5.55 -2.24 17.77
N SER A 79 -4.95 -3.29 18.32
CA SER A 79 -3.51 -3.46 18.24
C SER A 79 -3.13 -3.69 16.78
N ILE A 80 -1.86 -3.45 16.46
CA ILE A 80 -1.41 -3.67 15.07
C ILE A 80 -1.58 -5.12 14.66
N GLU A 81 -1.34 -6.06 15.58
CA GLU A 81 -1.48 -7.49 15.26
C GLU A 81 -2.93 -7.84 14.93
N GLU A 82 -3.87 -7.35 15.74
CA GLU A 82 -5.29 -7.60 15.48
C GLU A 82 -5.74 -6.90 14.22
N PHE A 83 -5.28 -5.67 14.04
CA PHE A 83 -5.60 -4.92 12.82
C PHE A 83 -5.16 -5.69 11.58
N LEU A 84 -3.92 -6.17 11.56
CA LEU A 84 -3.39 -6.87 10.38
C LEU A 84 -4.14 -8.17 10.11
N ARG A 85 -4.51 -8.89 11.15
CA ARG A 85 -5.27 -10.13 10.99
C ARG A 85 -6.60 -9.89 10.29
N ILE A 86 -7.33 -8.88 10.77
CA ILE A 86 -8.63 -8.52 10.19
C ILE A 86 -8.45 -7.93 8.81
N TYR A 87 -7.44 -7.09 8.65
CA TYR A 87 -7.18 -6.40 7.40
C TYR A 87 -6.87 -7.37 6.26
N LYS A 88 -5.99 -8.34 6.53
CA LYS A 88 -5.65 -9.35 5.51
C LYS A 88 -6.89 -10.13 5.09
N HIS A 89 -7.73 -10.50 6.04
CA HIS A 89 -8.95 -11.23 5.74
C HIS A 89 -9.89 -10.39 4.86
N ASN A 90 -10.04 -9.12 5.20
CA ASN A 90 -10.92 -8.23 4.44
C ASN A 90 -10.42 -8.01 3.01
N ILE A 91 -9.12 -7.86 2.84
CA ILE A 91 -8.54 -7.69 1.50
C ILE A 91 -8.78 -8.94 0.65
N GLN A 92 -8.59 -10.12 1.24
CA GLN A 92 -8.83 -11.37 0.52
C GLN A 92 -10.28 -11.47 0.07
N ARG A 93 -11.21 -11.03 0.90
CA ARG A 93 -12.63 -11.05 0.53
C ARG A 93 -12.95 -10.10 -0.61
N LYS A 94 -12.24 -8.97 -0.69
CA LYS A 94 -12.46 -8.00 -1.76
C LYS A 94 -11.92 -8.48 -3.10
N HIS A 95 -10.99 -9.43 -3.07
CA HIS A 95 -10.37 -9.95 -4.28
C HIS A 95 -10.45 -11.47 -4.32
N PRO A 96 -11.68 -12.01 -4.35
CA PRO A 96 -11.84 -13.46 -4.20
C PRO A 96 -11.25 -14.27 -5.34
N SER A 97 -11.10 -13.68 -6.53
CA SER A 97 -10.52 -14.38 -7.66
C SER A 97 -9.01 -14.28 -7.71
N ALA A 98 -8.41 -13.48 -6.85
CA ALA A 98 -6.94 -13.34 -6.80
C ALA A 98 -6.35 -14.53 -6.06
N ARG A 99 -5.36 -15.19 -6.69
CA ARG A 99 -4.68 -16.30 -6.04
C ARG A 99 -3.84 -15.79 -4.88
N HIS A 100 -3.24 -14.64 -5.06
CA HIS A 100 -2.37 -14.03 -4.06
C HIS A 100 -2.67 -12.55 -3.98
N ILE A 101 -2.69 -12.03 -2.78
CA ILE A 101 -2.84 -10.59 -2.58
C ILE A 101 -1.46 -9.97 -2.74
N SER A 102 -1.35 -9.01 -3.63
CA SER A 102 -0.10 -8.31 -3.89
C SER A 102 -0.07 -6.97 -3.18
N THR A 103 1.11 -6.35 -3.17
CA THR A 103 1.26 -5.02 -2.58
C THR A 103 0.39 -3.99 -3.30
N SER A 104 0.12 -4.18 -4.60
CA SER A 104 -0.73 -3.26 -5.34
C SER A 104 -2.18 -3.31 -4.86
N HIS A 105 -2.68 -4.49 -4.49
CA HIS A 105 -4.02 -4.61 -3.93
C HIS A 105 -4.13 -3.83 -2.62
N ILE A 106 -3.10 -3.94 -1.80
CA ILE A 106 -3.06 -3.24 -0.51
C ILE A 106 -3.02 -1.73 -0.75
N LEU A 107 -2.19 -1.27 -1.67
CA LEU A 107 -2.11 0.16 -1.98
C LEU A 107 -3.47 0.69 -2.46
N CYS A 108 -4.12 -0.06 -3.35
CA CYS A 108 -5.43 0.34 -3.87
C CYS A 108 -6.45 0.49 -2.74
N ASP A 109 -6.46 -0.46 -1.81
CA ASP A 109 -7.37 -0.41 -0.67
C ASP A 109 -7.10 0.81 0.22
N ILE A 110 -5.82 1.07 0.50
CA ILE A 110 -5.46 2.21 1.34
C ILE A 110 -5.89 3.52 0.69
N VAL A 111 -5.66 3.65 -0.61
CA VAL A 111 -6.03 4.88 -1.33
C VAL A 111 -7.55 5.03 -1.44
N ALA A 112 -8.27 3.92 -1.47
CA ALA A 112 -9.73 3.98 -1.50
C ALA A 112 -10.31 4.49 -0.17
N ASP A 113 -9.55 4.39 0.90
CA ASP A 113 -9.96 4.93 2.20
C ASP A 113 -9.53 6.39 2.26
N THR A 114 -10.49 7.28 2.03
CA THR A 114 -10.21 8.72 1.92
C THR A 114 -9.80 9.36 3.23
N THR A 115 -9.88 8.63 4.35
CA THR A 115 -9.42 9.16 5.64
C THR A 115 -7.91 9.00 5.81
N THR A 116 -7.25 8.25 4.94
CA THR A 116 -5.82 8.06 5.06
C THR A 116 -5.04 9.25 4.50
N ALA A 117 -3.87 9.50 5.07
CA ALA A 117 -2.96 10.51 4.55
C ALA A 117 -2.51 10.14 3.14
N THR A 118 -2.30 8.85 2.89
CA THR A 118 -1.88 8.35 1.58
C THR A 118 -2.87 8.74 0.50
N SER A 119 -4.16 8.52 0.75
CA SER A 119 -5.21 8.89 -0.20
C SER A 119 -5.20 10.40 -0.48
N GLN A 120 -5.09 11.19 0.58
CA GLN A 120 -5.12 12.65 0.46
C GLN A 120 -3.93 13.18 -0.33
N VAL A 121 -2.74 12.65 -0.07
CA VAL A 121 -1.53 13.10 -0.75
C VAL A 121 -1.54 12.66 -2.21
N LEU A 122 -1.92 11.41 -2.48
CA LEU A 122 -1.96 10.93 -3.87
C LEU A 122 -2.98 11.71 -4.70
N ALA A 123 -4.06 12.17 -4.07
CA ALA A 123 -5.03 13.01 -4.78
C ALA A 123 -4.38 14.31 -5.29
N GLN A 124 -3.38 14.82 -4.57
CA GLN A 124 -2.66 16.02 -4.99
C GLN A 124 -1.85 15.77 -6.27
N TYR A 125 -1.53 14.51 -6.55
CA TYR A 125 -0.81 14.11 -7.76
C TYR A 125 -1.75 13.59 -8.84
N GLY A 126 -3.07 13.73 -8.62
CA GLY A 126 -4.06 13.27 -9.58
C GLY A 126 -4.26 11.76 -9.59
N ILE A 127 -3.85 11.08 -8.53
CA ILE A 127 -3.95 9.63 -8.45
C ILE A 127 -5.01 9.23 -7.42
N SER A 128 -6.05 8.52 -7.91
CA SER A 128 -7.12 8.01 -7.08
C SER A 128 -7.05 6.49 -7.04
N ALA A 129 -7.91 5.87 -6.23
CA ALA A 129 -8.02 4.41 -6.23
C ALA A 129 -8.38 3.88 -7.61
N HIS A 130 -9.23 4.62 -8.35
CA HIS A 130 -9.59 4.24 -9.70
C HIS A 130 -8.37 4.25 -10.63
N THR A 131 -7.52 5.27 -10.48
CA THR A 131 -6.28 5.36 -11.25
C THR A 131 -5.41 4.13 -10.99
N ILE A 132 -5.26 3.75 -9.72
CA ILE A 132 -4.45 2.61 -9.34
C ILE A 132 -5.03 1.33 -9.92
N ALA A 133 -6.34 1.15 -9.82
CA ALA A 133 -6.99 -0.04 -10.38
C ALA A 133 -6.76 -0.14 -11.89
N SER A 134 -6.82 0.99 -12.59
CA SER A 134 -6.55 1.02 -14.03
C SER A 134 -5.10 0.63 -14.33
N LEU A 135 -4.15 1.13 -13.54
CA LEU A 135 -2.75 0.80 -13.73
C LEU A 135 -2.46 -0.67 -13.46
N ILE A 136 -3.15 -1.26 -12.49
CA ILE A 136 -3.04 -2.70 -12.23
C ILE A 136 -3.48 -3.49 -13.45
N ARG A 137 -4.61 -3.12 -14.03
CA ARG A 137 -5.11 -3.79 -15.23
C ARG A 137 -4.15 -3.64 -16.40
N GLU A 138 -3.61 -2.44 -16.57
CA GLU A 138 -2.63 -2.16 -17.63
C GLU A 138 -1.41 -3.06 -17.50
N MET A 139 -0.89 -3.16 -16.28
CA MET A 139 0.29 -3.98 -16.01
C MET A 139 0.00 -5.46 -16.27
N ASN A 140 -1.17 -5.94 -15.86
CA ASN A 140 -1.56 -7.33 -16.08
C ASN A 140 -1.72 -7.62 -17.57
N ASN A 141 -2.35 -6.71 -18.31
CA ASN A 141 -2.53 -6.89 -19.75
C ASN A 141 -1.19 -6.92 -20.50
N THR A 142 -0.27 -6.06 -20.09
CA THR A 142 1.06 -6.04 -20.68
C THR A 142 1.78 -7.37 -20.45
N SER A 143 1.69 -7.89 -19.22
CA SER A 143 2.30 -9.18 -18.90
C SER A 143 1.69 -10.30 -19.72
N GLU A 144 0.38 -10.31 -19.87
CA GLU A 144 -0.30 -11.32 -20.68
C GLU A 144 0.09 -11.22 -22.13
N GLY A 145 0.18 -9.99 -22.64
CA GLY A 145 0.60 -9.78 -24.00
C GLY A 145 2.01 -10.27 -24.26
N MET A 146 2.90 -10.08 -23.31
CA MET A 146 4.27 -10.55 -23.45
C MET A 146 4.37 -12.06 -23.42
N GLN A 147 3.45 -12.72 -22.75
CA GLN A 147 3.45 -14.18 -22.69
C GLN A 147 2.85 -14.82 -23.92
N SER A 148 2.04 -14.09 -24.65
CA SER A 148 1.48 -14.61 -25.87
C SER A 148 2.47 -14.53 -26.99
#